data_6f35932953aa17f48b3f73ea89c23c1e
#
_entry.id   6f35932953aa17f48b3f73ea89c23c1e
#
_cell.length_a   1.000
_cell.length_b   1.000
_cell.length_c   1.000
_cell.angle_alpha   90.00
_cell.angle_beta   90.00
_cell.angle_gamma   90.00
#
_symmetry.space_group_name_H-M   'P 1'
#
loop_
_entity.id
_entity.type
_entity.pdbx_description
1 polymer ?
#
loop_
_entity_poly.entity_id
_entity_poly.type
_entity_poly.pdbx_seq_one_letter_code
_entity_poly.pdbx_strand_id
1 'polypeptide(L)'
;YLRAMNIAGIDTKFIENNAKVIELLIHSIYQSNEPLELGLDIGLYNRTELLNWLGCDIKPKDWLLIRPLCDVTKLALANLPILKLSSQTLLNFELPADNILIIENEIPCFMLPNLPNTIAVAGGGKNLTWLKAEWLAAKKVGYWGDIDSEGLGMLSQARNYCPHVQPLMMSQQILESHLERRVGEPVFNQVLPNFLTHEEIELFKFIQQQPIDKRRLEQEFINQDRVIQTLNNW
;
A
#
# COMPACT_ATOMS: atom_id res chain seq x y z
N TYR A 1 4.69 -5.19 -23.64
CA TYR A 1 5.68 -5.62 -22.64
C TYR A 1 7.01 -5.92 -23.32
N LEU A 2 8.16 -5.60 -22.68
CA LEU A 2 9.50 -5.79 -23.25
C LEU A 2 9.74 -7.22 -23.75
N ARG A 3 9.28 -8.22 -23.02
CA ARG A 3 9.43 -9.64 -23.43
C ARG A 3 8.55 -10.08 -24.59
N ALA A 4 7.55 -9.27 -24.94
CA ALA A 4 6.69 -9.55 -26.09
C ALA A 4 7.23 -8.94 -27.40
N MET A 5 8.30 -8.15 -27.34
CA MET A 5 8.98 -7.64 -28.53
C MET A 5 9.71 -8.77 -29.23
N ASN A 6 9.23 -9.14 -30.42
CA ASN A 6 9.85 -10.16 -31.24
C ASN A 6 10.88 -9.53 -32.16
N ILE A 7 12.13 -9.43 -31.71
CA ILE A 7 13.25 -8.91 -32.50
C ILE A 7 14.11 -10.10 -32.91
N ALA A 8 14.24 -10.33 -34.22
CA ALA A 8 14.99 -11.46 -34.74
C ALA A 8 16.44 -11.44 -34.22
N GLY A 9 16.90 -12.57 -33.69
CA GLY A 9 18.27 -12.76 -33.21
C GLY A 9 18.55 -12.16 -31.81
N ILE A 10 17.53 -11.61 -31.11
CA ILE A 10 17.69 -11.03 -29.80
C ILE A 10 16.88 -11.83 -28.78
N ASP A 11 17.53 -12.19 -27.64
CA ASP A 11 16.87 -12.83 -26.50
C ASP A 11 15.75 -11.94 -25.93
N THR A 12 14.63 -12.55 -25.57
CA THR A 12 13.47 -11.85 -24.99
C THR A 12 13.78 -11.07 -23.72
N LYS A 13 14.88 -11.39 -23.03
CA LYS A 13 15.39 -10.67 -21.84
C LYS A 13 16.46 -9.64 -22.17
N PHE A 14 16.92 -9.57 -23.43
CA PHE A 14 18.05 -8.70 -23.79
C PHE A 14 17.81 -7.24 -23.40
N ILE A 15 16.64 -6.68 -23.71
CA ILE A 15 16.32 -5.30 -23.37
C ILE A 15 16.21 -5.13 -21.84
N GLU A 16 15.62 -6.09 -21.13
CA GLU A 16 15.55 -6.03 -19.66
C GLU A 16 16.94 -6.06 -19.01
N ASN A 17 17.82 -6.92 -19.50
CA ASN A 17 19.17 -7.09 -18.95
C ASN A 17 20.10 -5.91 -19.28
N ASN A 18 19.81 -5.20 -20.37
CA ASN A 18 20.63 -4.08 -20.86
C ASN A 18 19.87 -2.72 -20.79
N ALA A 19 18.77 -2.64 -20.05
CA ALA A 19 17.88 -1.47 -20.02
C ALA A 19 18.64 -0.17 -19.78
N LYS A 20 19.56 -0.15 -18.83
CA LYS A 20 20.38 1.03 -18.49
C LYS A 20 21.24 1.52 -19.66
N VAL A 21 21.90 0.60 -20.37
CA VAL A 21 22.75 0.97 -21.51
C VAL A 21 21.89 1.48 -22.66
N ILE A 22 20.73 0.87 -22.88
CA ILE A 22 19.78 1.25 -23.92
C ILE A 22 19.22 2.65 -23.62
N GLU A 23 18.85 2.94 -22.37
CA GLU A 23 18.39 4.27 -21.95
C GLU A 23 19.45 5.33 -22.21
N LEU A 24 20.72 5.08 -21.83
CA LEU A 24 21.83 5.99 -22.10
C LEU A 24 22.04 6.26 -23.59
N LEU A 25 21.94 5.22 -24.42
CA LEU A 25 22.06 5.36 -25.88
C LEU A 25 20.89 6.18 -26.46
N ILE A 26 19.67 5.95 -25.98
CA ILE A 26 18.50 6.71 -26.41
C ILE A 26 18.63 8.18 -26.02
N HIS A 27 19.03 8.46 -24.77
CA HIS A 27 19.30 9.83 -24.33
C HIS A 27 20.38 10.50 -25.20
N SER A 28 21.47 9.80 -25.51
CA SER A 28 22.54 10.33 -26.35
C SER A 28 22.09 10.64 -27.79
N ILE A 29 21.16 9.83 -28.34
CA ILE A 29 20.65 10.03 -29.69
C ILE A 29 19.65 11.20 -29.76
N TYR A 30 18.80 11.36 -28.75
CA TYR A 30 17.72 12.35 -28.78
C TYR A 30 18.07 13.69 -28.15
N GLN A 31 19.06 13.75 -27.26
CA GLN A 31 19.52 14.99 -26.64
C GLN A 31 20.78 15.58 -27.32
N SER A 32 21.07 15.23 -28.57
CA SER A 32 22.25 15.68 -29.33
C SER A 32 22.37 17.20 -29.52
N ASN A 33 21.56 18.02 -28.85
CA ASN A 33 21.64 19.47 -28.82
C ASN A 33 22.08 20.08 -27.47
N GLU A 34 22.33 19.28 -26.43
CA GLU A 34 22.90 19.78 -25.17
C GLU A 34 24.03 18.85 -24.69
N PRO A 35 25.16 19.40 -24.18
CA PRO A 35 26.26 18.56 -23.71
C PRO A 35 25.82 17.73 -22.50
N LEU A 36 25.99 16.41 -22.59
CA LEU A 36 25.86 15.48 -21.47
C LEU A 36 26.86 15.89 -20.39
N GLU A 37 26.42 16.56 -19.33
CA GLU A 37 27.14 16.54 -18.07
C GLU A 37 26.98 15.12 -17.51
N LEU A 38 28.02 14.32 -17.69
CA LEU A 38 28.20 13.00 -17.10
C LEU A 38 28.45 13.14 -15.58
N GLY A 39 27.47 13.72 -14.88
CA GLY A 39 27.34 13.54 -13.45
C GLY A 39 26.84 12.12 -13.20
N LEU A 40 27.76 11.25 -12.81
CA LEU A 40 27.50 9.85 -12.46
C LEU A 40 26.63 9.71 -11.20
N ASP A 41 25.43 10.25 -11.21
CA ASP A 41 24.39 9.87 -10.24
C ASP A 41 23.54 8.76 -10.82
N ILE A 42 24.06 7.54 -10.69
CA ILE A 42 23.63 6.29 -11.31
C ILE A 42 22.29 5.78 -10.68
N GLY A 43 21.66 6.57 -9.83
CA GLY A 43 20.51 6.16 -9.00
C GLY A 43 19.11 6.47 -9.51
N LEU A 44 18.94 7.29 -10.55
CA LEU A 44 17.67 7.90 -10.90
C LEU A 44 17.09 7.52 -12.28
N TYR A 45 17.56 6.45 -12.92
CA TYR A 45 16.94 6.01 -14.17
C TYR A 45 15.59 5.35 -13.94
N ASN A 46 14.56 6.03 -14.37
CA ASN A 46 13.19 5.55 -14.28
C ASN A 46 12.90 4.58 -15.45
N ARG A 47 12.90 3.28 -15.16
CA ARG A 47 12.55 2.21 -16.13
C ARG A 47 11.26 2.50 -16.92
N THR A 48 10.39 3.33 -16.39
CA THR A 48 9.15 3.79 -17.02
C THR A 48 9.40 4.60 -18.28
N GLU A 49 10.45 5.42 -18.34
CA GLU A 49 10.78 6.25 -19.50
C GLU A 49 11.20 5.39 -20.70
N LEU A 50 12.06 4.39 -20.47
CA LEU A 50 12.43 3.44 -21.53
C LEU A 50 11.22 2.70 -22.09
N LEU A 51 10.31 2.24 -21.21
CA LEU A 51 9.10 1.54 -21.64
C LEU A 51 8.18 2.43 -22.46
N ASN A 52 7.97 3.66 -22.03
CA ASN A 52 7.18 4.65 -22.75
C ASN A 52 7.78 4.95 -24.13
N TRP A 53 9.10 5.15 -24.21
CA TRP A 53 9.79 5.40 -25.46
C TRP A 53 9.68 4.21 -26.42
N LEU A 54 9.76 2.97 -25.90
CA LEU A 54 9.59 1.75 -26.70
C LEU A 54 8.11 1.44 -27.03
N GLY A 55 7.15 2.28 -26.61
CA GLY A 55 5.72 2.02 -26.78
C GLY A 55 5.26 0.73 -26.06
N CYS A 56 5.94 0.35 -24.99
CA CYS A 56 5.65 -0.86 -24.25
C CYS A 56 4.80 -0.59 -23.01
N ASP A 57 3.73 -1.35 -22.85
CA ASP A 57 2.96 -1.33 -21.61
C ASP A 57 3.80 -1.80 -20.42
N ILE A 58 3.59 -1.14 -19.28
CA ILE A 58 4.15 -1.55 -18.00
C ILE A 58 3.33 -2.72 -17.46
N LYS A 59 4.00 -3.83 -17.16
CA LYS A 59 3.34 -4.96 -16.50
C LYS A 59 2.79 -4.49 -15.15
N PRO A 60 1.48 -4.62 -14.90
CA PRO A 60 0.90 -4.29 -13.61
C PRO A 60 1.56 -5.11 -12.49
N LYS A 61 1.84 -4.46 -11.37
CA LYS A 61 2.43 -5.06 -10.19
C LYS A 61 1.75 -4.48 -8.94
N ASP A 62 2.14 -4.97 -7.79
CA ASP A 62 1.61 -4.48 -6.51
C ASP A 62 0.07 -4.59 -6.49
N TRP A 63 -0.40 -5.84 -6.62
CA TRP A 63 -1.81 -6.18 -6.65
C TRP A 63 -2.43 -6.08 -5.26
N LEU A 64 -3.55 -5.36 -5.16
CA LEU A 64 -4.33 -5.18 -3.96
C LEU A 64 -5.67 -5.90 -4.10
N LEU A 65 -6.10 -6.56 -3.05
CA LEU A 65 -7.40 -7.22 -2.96
C LEU A 65 -8.47 -6.16 -2.71
N ILE A 66 -9.49 -6.15 -3.54
CA ILE A 66 -10.63 -5.25 -3.45
C ILE A 66 -11.85 -6.08 -3.08
N ARG A 67 -12.48 -5.78 -1.95
CA ARG A 67 -13.70 -6.45 -1.47
C ARG A 67 -14.80 -5.44 -1.20
N PRO A 68 -15.90 -5.45 -1.98
CA PRO A 68 -17.10 -4.70 -1.64
C PRO A 68 -17.76 -5.29 -0.38
N LEU A 69 -18.16 -4.43 0.57
CA LEU A 69 -18.71 -4.86 1.85
C LEU A 69 -20.22 -4.67 1.97
N CYS A 70 -20.92 -4.33 0.88
CA CYS A 70 -22.39 -4.31 0.82
C CYS A 70 -22.87 -4.58 -0.60
N ASP A 71 -24.17 -4.83 -0.76
CA ASP A 71 -24.76 -5.14 -2.06
C ASP A 71 -24.65 -3.97 -3.05
N VAL A 72 -24.73 -2.73 -2.57
CA VAL A 72 -24.59 -1.52 -3.42
C VAL A 72 -23.20 -1.47 -4.06
N THR A 73 -22.16 -1.57 -3.26
CA THR A 73 -20.78 -1.55 -3.77
C THR A 73 -20.43 -2.78 -4.59
N LYS A 74 -21.02 -3.94 -4.25
CA LYS A 74 -20.87 -5.16 -5.02
C LYS A 74 -21.52 -5.05 -6.40
N LEU A 75 -22.72 -4.50 -6.47
CA LEU A 75 -23.40 -4.25 -7.75
C LEU A 75 -22.59 -3.29 -8.63
N ALA A 76 -22.05 -2.22 -8.06
CA ALA A 76 -21.22 -1.26 -8.76
C ALA A 76 -19.90 -1.87 -9.30
N LEU A 77 -19.45 -2.99 -8.73
CA LEU A 77 -18.33 -3.79 -9.21
C LEU A 77 -18.77 -5.05 -9.98
N ALA A 78 -19.83 -4.93 -10.77
CA ALA A 78 -20.37 -5.99 -11.62
C ALA A 78 -20.70 -7.30 -10.85
N ASN A 79 -21.15 -7.20 -9.62
CA ASN A 79 -21.43 -8.32 -8.71
C ASN A 79 -20.23 -9.21 -8.36
N LEU A 80 -19.00 -8.76 -8.62
CA LEU A 80 -17.80 -9.47 -8.22
C LEU A 80 -17.66 -9.41 -6.69
N PRO A 81 -17.56 -10.56 -6.00
CA PRO A 81 -17.40 -10.57 -4.55
C PRO A 81 -16.01 -10.11 -4.13
N ILE A 82 -15.03 -10.33 -4.99
CA ILE A 82 -13.61 -9.99 -4.79
C ILE A 82 -12.98 -9.80 -6.16
N LEU A 83 -12.05 -8.84 -6.25
CA LEU A 83 -11.18 -8.65 -7.41
C LEU A 83 -9.79 -8.18 -6.95
N LYS A 84 -8.81 -8.20 -7.84
CA LYS A 84 -7.51 -7.60 -7.59
C LYS A 84 -7.25 -6.50 -8.60
N LEU A 85 -6.84 -5.33 -8.10
CA LEU A 85 -6.40 -4.19 -8.91
C LEU A 85 -4.95 -3.85 -8.57
N SER A 86 -4.20 -3.39 -9.58
CA SER A 86 -2.85 -2.90 -9.32
C SER A 86 -2.90 -1.53 -8.63
N SER A 87 -1.85 -1.20 -7.87
CA SER A 87 -1.71 0.13 -7.26
C SER A 87 -1.79 1.26 -8.30
N GLN A 88 -1.25 1.03 -9.51
CA GLN A 88 -1.34 1.97 -10.62
C GLN A 88 -2.78 2.16 -11.11
N THR A 89 -3.59 1.10 -11.13
CA THR A 89 -5.01 1.20 -11.46
C THR A 89 -5.74 2.01 -10.39
N LEU A 90 -5.52 1.73 -9.12
CA LEU A 90 -6.16 2.43 -8.00
C LEU A 90 -5.77 3.92 -7.93
N LEU A 91 -4.56 4.28 -8.38
CA LEU A 91 -4.15 5.69 -8.45
C LEU A 91 -5.06 6.50 -9.38
N ASN A 92 -5.58 5.89 -10.45
CA ASN A 92 -6.33 6.56 -11.52
C ASN A 92 -7.80 6.16 -11.61
N PHE A 93 -8.22 5.13 -10.89
CA PHE A 93 -9.58 4.58 -10.94
C PHE A 93 -10.27 4.75 -9.59
N GLU A 94 -11.31 5.57 -9.56
CA GLU A 94 -12.13 5.79 -8.37
C GLU A 94 -12.96 4.55 -8.03
N LEU A 95 -12.81 4.05 -6.80
CA LEU A 95 -13.68 2.97 -6.31
C LEU A 95 -15.08 3.49 -5.98
N PRO A 96 -16.14 2.77 -6.38
CA PRO A 96 -17.52 3.19 -6.22
C PRO A 96 -18.06 2.97 -4.80
N ALA A 97 -17.52 3.71 -3.84
CA ALA A 97 -17.91 3.70 -2.43
C ALA A 97 -17.58 5.05 -1.78
N ASP A 98 -18.31 5.44 -0.74
CA ASP A 98 -18.00 6.64 0.05
C ASP A 98 -16.94 6.35 1.11
N ASN A 99 -16.87 5.09 1.59
CA ASN A 99 -15.93 4.67 2.60
C ASN A 99 -14.91 3.69 2.01
N ILE A 100 -13.64 3.97 2.24
CA ILE A 100 -12.52 3.10 1.83
C ILE A 100 -11.82 2.60 3.09
N LEU A 101 -11.84 1.29 3.29
CA LEU A 101 -11.21 0.62 4.42
C LEU A 101 -9.92 -0.06 3.98
N ILE A 102 -8.79 0.50 4.39
CA ILE A 102 -7.47 -0.04 4.07
C ILE A 102 -7.10 -1.08 5.12
N ILE A 103 -6.73 -2.28 4.68
CA ILE A 103 -6.32 -3.40 5.52
C ILE A 103 -4.89 -3.81 5.14
N GLU A 104 -4.00 -3.90 6.10
CA GLU A 104 -2.61 -4.25 5.83
C GLU A 104 -2.47 -5.63 5.21
N ASN A 105 -3.08 -6.65 5.81
CA ASN A 105 -3.03 -8.04 5.37
C ASN A 105 -4.31 -8.47 4.63
N GLU A 106 -4.20 -9.44 3.70
CA GLU A 106 -5.36 -9.93 2.95
C GLU A 106 -6.31 -10.78 3.83
N ILE A 107 -5.77 -11.54 4.78
CA ILE A 107 -6.57 -12.49 5.59
C ILE A 107 -7.66 -11.79 6.41
N PRO A 108 -7.37 -10.73 7.19
CA PRO A 108 -8.39 -10.02 7.96
C PRO A 108 -9.50 -9.44 7.10
N CYS A 109 -9.22 -9.11 5.84
CA CYS A 109 -10.20 -8.61 4.90
C CYS A 109 -11.38 -9.59 4.70
N PHE A 110 -11.14 -10.90 4.76
CA PHE A 110 -12.19 -11.91 4.60
C PHE A 110 -13.11 -12.02 5.82
N MET A 111 -12.66 -11.54 6.98
CA MET A 111 -13.40 -11.58 8.24
C MET A 111 -14.24 -10.33 8.50
N LEU A 112 -14.17 -9.33 7.61
CA LEU A 112 -14.92 -8.08 7.77
C LEU A 112 -16.43 -8.29 7.70
N PRO A 113 -17.21 -7.59 8.54
CA PRO A 113 -18.66 -7.58 8.45
C PRO A 113 -19.16 -6.85 7.20
N ASN A 114 -20.44 -6.96 6.92
CA ASN A 114 -21.09 -6.09 5.95
C ASN A 114 -21.08 -4.65 6.48
N LEU A 115 -20.61 -3.71 5.67
CA LEU A 115 -20.55 -2.29 6.00
C LEU A 115 -21.19 -1.47 4.87
N PRO A 116 -22.11 -0.56 5.18
CA PRO A 116 -22.81 0.22 4.16
C PRO A 116 -21.82 1.10 3.39
N ASN A 117 -22.00 1.12 2.08
CA ASN A 117 -21.24 1.95 1.13
C ASN A 117 -19.73 1.91 1.31
N THR A 118 -19.18 0.72 1.62
CA THR A 118 -17.78 0.52 1.96
C THR A 118 -17.12 -0.50 1.02
N ILE A 119 -15.91 -0.18 0.57
CA ILE A 119 -15.01 -1.11 -0.10
C ILE A 119 -13.74 -1.26 0.73
N ALA A 120 -13.35 -2.50 1.02
CA ALA A 120 -12.07 -2.82 1.62
C ALA A 120 -10.99 -2.99 0.53
N VAL A 121 -9.81 -2.41 0.80
CA VAL A 121 -8.59 -2.54 -0.02
C VAL A 121 -7.52 -3.17 0.85
N ALA A 122 -7.12 -4.40 0.54
CA ALA A 122 -6.25 -5.16 1.41
C ALA A 122 -4.97 -5.66 0.73
N GLY A 123 -3.94 -5.89 1.53
CA GLY A 123 -2.66 -6.37 1.04
C GLY A 123 -1.79 -5.26 0.45
N GLY A 124 -0.79 -5.64 -0.31
CA GLY A 124 0.16 -4.70 -0.92
C GLY A 124 1.32 -4.30 -0.01
N GLY A 125 1.29 -4.70 1.26
CA GLY A 125 2.37 -4.42 2.22
C GLY A 125 2.71 -2.93 2.29
N LYS A 126 3.98 -2.59 2.13
CA LYS A 126 4.47 -1.19 2.18
C LYS A 126 4.11 -0.34 0.96
N ASN A 127 3.41 -0.89 -0.05
CA ASN A 127 3.04 -0.12 -1.23
C ASN A 127 1.73 0.64 -1.02
N LEU A 128 1.86 1.82 -0.47
CA LEU A 128 0.77 2.76 -0.19
C LEU A 128 0.71 3.93 -1.20
N THR A 129 1.48 3.87 -2.31
CA THR A 129 1.59 4.98 -3.27
C THR A 129 0.27 5.33 -3.96
N TRP A 130 -0.65 4.37 -4.08
CA TRP A 130 -1.99 4.59 -4.61
C TRP A 130 -2.84 5.54 -3.75
N LEU A 131 -2.49 5.73 -2.47
CA LEU A 131 -3.16 6.69 -1.58
C LEU A 131 -2.94 8.16 -1.97
N LYS A 132 -2.09 8.42 -2.95
CA LYS A 132 -1.95 9.74 -3.60
C LYS A 132 -3.10 10.04 -4.57
N ALA A 133 -4.02 9.11 -4.79
CA ALA A 133 -5.15 9.28 -5.70
C ALA A 133 -6.04 10.44 -5.27
N GLU A 134 -6.29 11.40 -6.15
CA GLU A 134 -7.07 12.60 -5.87
C GLU A 134 -8.52 12.28 -5.47
N TRP A 135 -9.08 11.19 -6.00
CA TRP A 135 -10.43 10.77 -5.68
C TRP A 135 -10.64 10.38 -4.20
N LEU A 136 -9.57 10.05 -3.48
CA LEU A 136 -9.65 9.75 -2.04
C LEU A 136 -9.98 10.98 -1.19
N ALA A 137 -9.72 12.20 -1.68
CA ALA A 137 -9.99 13.43 -0.94
C ALA A 137 -11.48 13.60 -0.57
N ALA A 138 -12.39 13.02 -1.35
CA ALA A 138 -13.83 13.05 -1.11
C ALA A 138 -14.36 11.83 -0.33
N LYS A 139 -13.49 10.90 0.05
CA LYS A 139 -13.88 9.64 0.69
C LYS A 139 -13.58 9.67 2.18
N LYS A 140 -14.34 8.90 2.96
CA LYS A 140 -13.94 8.54 4.32
C LYS A 140 -12.94 7.39 4.23
N VAL A 141 -11.75 7.57 4.81
CA VAL A 141 -10.65 6.60 4.68
C VAL A 141 -10.23 6.10 6.04
N GLY A 142 -10.41 4.80 6.28
CA GLY A 142 -9.93 4.10 7.47
C GLY A 142 -8.71 3.25 7.16
N TYR A 143 -7.80 3.13 8.11
CA TYR A 143 -6.63 2.26 8.03
C TYR A 143 -6.60 1.32 9.23
N TRP A 144 -6.51 0.04 8.98
CA TRP A 144 -6.33 -1.00 9.98
C TRP A 144 -5.09 -1.82 9.64
N GLY A 145 -4.08 -1.74 10.48
CA GLY A 145 -2.82 -2.48 10.39
C GLY A 145 -2.53 -3.24 11.68
N ASP A 146 -1.40 -3.95 11.69
CA ASP A 146 -0.84 -4.53 12.91
C ASP A 146 -0.47 -3.43 13.91
N ILE A 147 -0.57 -3.74 15.20
CA ILE A 147 -0.07 -2.81 16.23
C ILE A 147 1.37 -3.20 16.54
N ASP A 148 2.29 -2.66 15.74
CA ASP A 148 3.74 -2.79 15.90
C ASP A 148 4.45 -1.57 15.30
N SER A 149 5.79 -1.57 15.29
CA SER A 149 6.56 -0.43 14.77
C SER A 149 6.43 -0.25 13.25
N GLU A 150 6.24 -1.34 12.50
CA GLU A 150 6.04 -1.29 11.04
C GLU A 150 4.63 -0.83 10.68
N GLY A 151 3.60 -1.35 11.34
CA GLY A 151 2.20 -0.94 11.13
C GLY A 151 1.98 0.54 11.44
N LEU A 152 2.59 1.08 12.52
CA LEU A 152 2.59 2.52 12.79
C LEU A 152 3.39 3.31 11.76
N GLY A 153 4.47 2.75 11.23
CA GLY A 153 5.22 3.32 10.11
C GLY A 153 4.37 3.42 8.85
N MET A 154 3.62 2.37 8.53
CA MET A 154 2.70 2.34 7.39
C MET A 154 1.52 3.29 7.56
N LEU A 155 0.93 3.39 8.76
CA LEU A 155 -0.09 4.39 9.07
C LEU A 155 0.42 5.82 8.86
N SER A 156 1.63 6.10 9.33
CA SER A 156 2.30 7.38 9.12
C SER A 156 2.49 7.68 7.62
N GLN A 157 2.93 6.69 6.86
CA GLN A 157 3.09 6.84 5.40
C GLN A 157 1.73 7.00 4.69
N ALA A 158 0.70 6.27 5.10
CA ALA A 158 -0.65 6.43 4.58
C ALA A 158 -1.15 7.87 4.78
N ARG A 159 -0.94 8.44 5.98
CA ARG A 159 -1.33 9.81 6.31
C ARG A 159 -0.50 10.86 5.55
N ASN A 160 0.76 10.59 5.24
CA ASN A 160 1.58 11.45 4.38
C ASN A 160 0.98 11.58 2.97
N TYR A 161 0.34 10.52 2.44
CA TYR A 161 -0.30 10.53 1.13
C TYR A 161 -1.77 10.96 1.18
N CYS A 162 -2.48 10.59 2.23
CA CYS A 162 -3.89 10.89 2.46
C CYS A 162 -4.08 11.41 3.89
N PRO A 163 -3.99 12.74 4.12
CA PRO A 163 -3.87 13.32 5.47
C PRO A 163 -5.05 13.04 6.41
N HIS A 164 -6.23 12.73 5.88
CA HIS A 164 -7.44 12.45 6.67
C HIS A 164 -7.66 10.96 6.98
N VAL A 165 -6.67 10.09 6.71
CA VAL A 165 -6.72 8.68 7.11
C VAL A 165 -6.91 8.56 8.62
N GLN A 166 -7.91 7.76 9.00
CA GLN A 166 -8.25 7.46 10.40
C GLN A 166 -7.75 6.06 10.78
N PRO A 167 -6.95 5.91 11.85
CA PRO A 167 -6.56 4.60 12.36
C PRO A 167 -7.77 3.88 12.98
N LEU A 168 -7.89 2.60 12.71
CA LEU A 168 -8.95 1.76 13.27
C LEU A 168 -8.32 0.64 14.08
N MET A 169 -8.73 0.51 15.34
CA MET A 169 -8.20 -0.52 16.25
C MET A 169 -6.68 -0.48 16.47
N MET A 170 -6.03 0.62 16.15
CA MET A 170 -4.59 0.82 16.36
C MET A 170 -4.36 1.77 17.55
N SER A 171 -4.69 1.32 18.76
CA SER A 171 -4.54 2.10 19.98
C SER A 171 -3.91 1.29 21.10
N GLN A 172 -3.34 1.99 22.10
CA GLN A 172 -2.79 1.35 23.28
C GLN A 172 -3.84 0.54 24.02
N GLN A 173 -5.08 1.01 24.12
CA GLN A 173 -6.18 0.29 24.77
C GLN A 173 -6.45 -1.06 24.08
N ILE A 174 -6.42 -1.12 22.76
CA ILE A 174 -6.57 -2.38 22.01
C ILE A 174 -5.39 -3.31 22.32
N LEU A 175 -4.16 -2.81 22.25
CA LEU A 175 -2.96 -3.58 22.55
C LEU A 175 -3.01 -4.17 23.97
N GLU A 176 -3.39 -3.38 24.97
CA GLU A 176 -3.49 -3.81 26.37
C GLU A 176 -4.61 -4.81 26.61
N SER A 177 -5.75 -4.67 25.91
CA SER A 177 -6.87 -5.61 26.05
C SER A 177 -6.62 -7.00 25.45
N HIS A 178 -5.50 -7.19 24.75
CA HIS A 178 -5.12 -8.45 24.07
C HIS A 178 -3.77 -9.00 24.56
N LEU A 179 -3.41 -8.82 25.82
CA LEU A 179 -2.10 -9.20 26.40
C LEU A 179 -1.65 -10.62 26.07
N GLU A 180 -2.58 -11.59 26.17
CA GLU A 180 -2.29 -13.01 25.94
C GLU A 180 -2.07 -13.36 24.46
N ARG A 181 -2.48 -12.46 23.55
CA ARG A 181 -2.40 -12.67 22.10
C ARG A 181 -1.24 -11.93 21.47
N ARG A 182 -0.51 -11.14 22.25
CA ARG A 182 0.66 -10.41 21.74
C ARG A 182 1.82 -11.36 21.46
N VAL A 183 2.51 -11.09 20.39
CA VAL A 183 3.67 -11.85 19.88
C VAL A 183 4.92 -10.99 19.79
N GLY A 184 6.02 -11.62 19.44
CA GLY A 184 7.28 -10.92 19.27
C GLY A 184 7.34 -10.08 17.98
N GLU A 185 8.03 -8.96 18.07
CA GLU A 185 8.46 -8.19 16.92
C GLU A 185 9.98 -8.36 16.78
N PRO A 186 10.45 -9.21 15.85
CA PRO A 186 11.89 -9.58 15.76
C PRO A 186 12.78 -8.38 15.41
N VAL A 187 12.27 -7.45 14.60
CA VAL A 187 13.00 -6.26 14.17
C VAL A 187 12.15 -5.03 14.44
N PHE A 188 12.42 -4.35 15.54
CA PHE A 188 11.74 -3.10 15.88
C PHE A 188 12.35 -1.92 15.10
N ASN A 189 11.52 -1.16 14.39
CA ASN A 189 11.97 0.07 13.77
C ASN A 189 12.20 1.14 14.84
N GLN A 190 13.46 1.57 15.01
CA GLN A 190 13.86 2.56 16.01
C GLN A 190 13.49 3.99 15.64
N VAL A 191 13.19 4.25 14.36
CA VAL A 191 12.91 5.60 13.87
C VAL A 191 11.44 5.93 14.10
N LEU A 192 11.19 6.98 14.88
CA LEU A 192 9.83 7.47 15.10
C LEU A 192 9.25 8.03 13.79
N PRO A 193 8.09 7.52 13.33
CA PRO A 193 7.46 8.01 12.10
C PRO A 193 6.94 9.44 12.22
N ASN A 194 7.02 10.23 11.13
CA ASN A 194 6.82 11.70 11.16
C ASN A 194 5.34 12.15 11.23
N PHE A 195 4.40 11.35 10.70
CA PHE A 195 2.99 11.76 10.53
C PHE A 195 2.06 11.04 11.53
N LEU A 196 2.56 10.67 12.69
CA LEU A 196 1.79 10.14 13.80
C LEU A 196 1.18 11.26 14.64
N THR A 197 0.00 11.04 15.19
CA THR A 197 -0.60 11.90 16.21
C THR A 197 0.13 11.74 17.55
N HIS A 198 -0.16 12.61 18.50
CA HIS A 198 0.42 12.49 19.84
C HIS A 198 0.11 11.15 20.50
N GLU A 199 -1.12 10.66 20.40
CA GLU A 199 -1.54 9.36 20.96
C GLU A 199 -0.83 8.18 20.29
N GLU A 200 -0.61 8.25 18.99
CA GLU A 200 0.11 7.22 18.24
C GLU A 200 1.62 7.23 18.54
N ILE A 201 2.20 8.41 18.80
CA ILE A 201 3.58 8.54 19.29
C ILE A 201 3.73 7.88 20.67
N GLU A 202 2.77 8.11 21.56
CA GLU A 202 2.78 7.46 22.88
C GLU A 202 2.62 5.94 22.75
N LEU A 203 1.77 5.46 21.85
CA LEU A 203 1.65 4.03 21.53
C LEU A 203 2.98 3.47 21.01
N PHE A 204 3.67 4.17 20.09
CA PHE A 204 4.97 3.73 19.56
C PHE A 204 6.01 3.59 20.68
N LYS A 205 6.11 4.58 21.57
CA LYS A 205 7.00 4.54 22.74
C LYS A 205 6.62 3.42 23.71
N PHE A 206 5.31 3.22 23.93
CA PHE A 206 4.81 2.15 24.79
C PHE A 206 5.22 0.76 24.25
N ILE A 207 5.06 0.52 22.92
CA ILE A 207 5.50 -0.71 22.27
C ILE A 207 7.02 -0.91 22.44
N GLN A 208 7.80 0.14 22.26
CA GLN A 208 9.25 0.09 22.39
C GLN A 208 9.72 -0.39 23.79
N GLN A 209 8.96 -0.04 24.82
CA GLN A 209 9.24 -0.41 26.22
C GLN A 209 8.80 -1.83 26.57
N GLN A 210 7.95 -2.47 25.76
CA GLN A 210 7.49 -3.83 26.02
C GLN A 210 8.61 -4.86 25.83
N PRO A 211 8.52 -6.03 26.50
CA PRO A 211 9.37 -7.17 26.19
C PRO A 211 9.32 -7.55 24.71
N ILE A 212 10.45 -7.96 24.14
CA ILE A 212 10.59 -8.23 22.69
C ILE A 212 9.52 -9.22 22.19
N ASP A 213 9.18 -10.22 23.01
CA ASP A 213 8.19 -11.25 22.71
C ASP A 213 6.73 -10.81 22.87
N LYS A 214 6.48 -9.54 23.23
CA LYS A 214 5.15 -8.96 23.49
C LYS A 214 4.93 -7.59 22.83
N ARG A 215 5.70 -7.24 21.81
CA ARG A 215 5.67 -5.92 21.16
C ARG A 215 4.61 -5.77 20.08
N ARG A 216 4.09 -6.88 19.55
CA ARG A 216 3.20 -6.89 18.40
C ARG A 216 1.85 -7.49 18.71
N LEU A 217 0.80 -6.89 18.16
CA LEU A 217 -0.53 -7.49 18.06
C LEU A 217 -0.92 -7.50 16.57
N GLU A 218 -1.00 -8.70 15.99
CA GLU A 218 -1.43 -8.89 14.61
C GLU A 218 -2.93 -8.64 14.49
N GLN A 219 -3.36 -8.17 13.32
CA GLN A 219 -4.76 -7.89 13.00
C GLN A 219 -5.67 -9.11 13.28
N GLU A 220 -5.20 -10.30 12.95
CA GLU A 220 -5.90 -11.58 13.10
C GLU A 220 -6.16 -11.96 14.58
N PHE A 221 -5.40 -11.37 15.49
CA PHE A 221 -5.53 -11.66 16.92
C PHE A 221 -6.50 -10.73 17.66
N ILE A 222 -7.01 -9.70 16.99
CA ILE A 222 -8.04 -8.83 17.55
C ILE A 222 -9.36 -9.61 17.60
N ASN A 223 -10.07 -9.50 18.72
CA ASN A 223 -11.35 -10.16 18.89
C ASN A 223 -12.37 -9.70 17.86
N GLN A 224 -13.04 -10.64 17.19
CA GLN A 224 -13.98 -10.37 16.12
C GLN A 224 -15.14 -9.45 16.53
N ASP A 225 -15.65 -9.60 17.77
CA ASP A 225 -16.71 -8.72 18.27
C ASP A 225 -16.22 -7.27 18.37
N ARG A 226 -14.96 -7.08 18.76
CA ARG A 226 -14.35 -5.74 18.81
C ARG A 226 -14.20 -5.15 17.38
N VAL A 227 -13.79 -5.98 16.42
CA VAL A 227 -13.69 -5.57 15.01
C VAL A 227 -15.07 -5.11 14.51
N ILE A 228 -16.09 -5.93 14.69
CA ILE A 228 -17.47 -5.62 14.28
C ILE A 228 -17.97 -4.33 14.96
N GLN A 229 -17.81 -4.22 16.27
CA GLN A 229 -18.23 -3.04 17.04
C GLN A 229 -17.54 -1.76 16.56
N THR A 230 -16.24 -1.82 16.34
CA THR A 230 -15.47 -0.64 15.89
C THR A 230 -15.88 -0.22 14.49
N LEU A 231 -15.99 -1.17 13.57
CA LEU A 231 -16.32 -0.88 12.17
C LEU A 231 -17.77 -0.41 11.98
N ASN A 232 -18.71 -0.90 12.78
CA ASN A 232 -20.11 -0.42 12.73
C ASN A 232 -20.27 1.01 13.26
N ASN A 233 -19.33 1.48 14.10
CA ASN A 233 -19.31 2.85 14.65
C ASN A 233 -18.41 3.81 13.83
N TRP A 234 -17.68 3.27 12.89
CA TRP A 234 -16.84 4.03 11.98
C TRP A 234 -17.59 4.51 10.77
#